data_7efdb81d20467b020e3addb82a0616b6
#
_entry.id   7efdb81d20467b020e3addb82a0616b6
#
_cell.length_a   1.000
_cell.length_b   1.000
_cell.length_c   1.000
_cell.angle_alpha   90.00
_cell.angle_beta   90.00
_cell.angle_gamma   90.00
#
_symmetry.space_group_name_H-M   'P 1'
#
loop_
_entity.id
_entity.type
_entity.pdbx_description
1 polymer ?
#
loop_
_entity_poly.entity_id
_entity_poly.type
_entity_poly.pdbx_seq_one_letter_code
_entity_poly.pdbx_strand_id
1 'polypeptide(L)'
;RGPGSICTTRVVAGVGVPQLSAVYDVAKALKGTGVPLIADGGLRYSGDVVKALAAGGYSVMIGSLVAGTEESPGDTIIFNGRKFKSYRGMGSLEAMENGSKDRYFQSGTNDVKKLVPEGIAARVPYKGTLYEVIYQLTGGLRAGMGYCGAANIEKLHDAKFTRITNAGVLESHPHDVAITSVAPY
;
A
#
# COMPACT_ATOMS: atom_id res chain seq x y z
N ARG A 1 -9.52 -7.20 3.33
CA ARG A 1 -9.77 -5.79 2.96
C ARG A 1 -9.16 -4.83 3.97
N GLY A 2 -8.98 -3.55 3.60
CA GLY A 2 -8.73 -2.45 4.50
C GLY A 2 -7.28 -2.03 4.76
N PRO A 3 -6.22 -2.57 4.13
CA PRO A 3 -4.86 -2.11 4.39
C PRO A 3 -4.49 -0.82 3.65
N GLY A 4 -5.26 -0.40 2.65
CA GLY A 4 -4.99 0.80 1.84
C GLY A 4 -5.06 2.09 2.66
N SER A 5 -4.24 3.08 2.31
CA SER A 5 -4.06 4.34 3.07
C SER A 5 -5.33 5.21 3.16
N ILE A 6 -6.26 5.04 2.23
CA ILE A 6 -7.52 5.79 2.13
C ILE A 6 -8.75 4.90 2.30
N CYS A 7 -8.56 3.65 2.74
CA CYS A 7 -9.63 2.71 3.03
C CYS A 7 -10.04 2.81 4.49
N THR A 8 -11.35 2.91 4.74
CA THR A 8 -11.94 2.96 6.09
C THR A 8 -12.78 1.73 6.42
N THR A 9 -12.74 0.67 5.61
CA THR A 9 -13.51 -0.57 5.84
C THR A 9 -13.29 -1.13 7.25
N ARG A 10 -12.05 -1.16 7.74
CA ARG A 10 -11.73 -1.67 9.08
C ARG A 10 -12.34 -0.82 10.20
N VAL A 11 -12.51 0.47 9.97
CA VAL A 11 -13.14 1.41 10.92
C VAL A 11 -14.65 1.28 10.88
N VAL A 12 -15.24 1.27 9.67
CA VAL A 12 -16.69 1.29 9.45
C VAL A 12 -17.31 -0.08 9.72
N ALA A 13 -16.70 -1.15 9.23
CA ALA A 13 -17.23 -2.50 9.31
C ALA A 13 -16.61 -3.34 10.45
N GLY A 14 -15.54 -2.89 11.09
CA GLY A 14 -14.87 -3.59 12.19
C GLY A 14 -14.17 -4.89 11.79
N VAL A 15 -13.97 -5.13 10.50
CA VAL A 15 -13.37 -6.37 9.98
C VAL A 15 -12.04 -6.07 9.26
N GLY A 16 -11.10 -6.98 9.39
CA GLY A 16 -9.81 -6.90 8.76
C GLY A 16 -8.76 -7.75 9.47
N VAL A 17 -7.69 -8.07 8.77
CA VAL A 17 -6.54 -8.83 9.28
C VAL A 17 -5.27 -8.04 8.95
N PRO A 18 -4.23 -8.03 9.82
CA PRO A 18 -2.95 -7.43 9.47
C PRO A 18 -2.43 -7.99 8.15
N GLN A 19 -2.00 -7.10 7.25
CA GLN A 19 -1.73 -7.49 5.85
C GLN A 19 -0.64 -8.56 5.71
N LEU A 20 0.43 -8.47 6.49
CA LEU A 20 1.50 -9.46 6.43
C LEU A 20 1.01 -10.86 6.85
N SER A 21 0.17 -10.93 7.89
CA SER A 21 -0.47 -12.19 8.32
C SER A 21 -1.37 -12.76 7.23
N ALA A 22 -2.19 -11.91 6.59
CA ALA A 22 -3.05 -12.33 5.48
C ALA A 22 -2.25 -12.91 4.31
N VAL A 23 -1.15 -12.25 3.91
CA VAL A 23 -0.25 -12.72 2.84
C VAL A 23 0.36 -14.07 3.22
N TYR A 24 0.88 -14.19 4.44
CA TYR A 24 1.51 -15.40 4.92
C TYR A 24 0.54 -16.59 4.99
N ASP A 25 -0.66 -16.38 5.52
CA ASP A 25 -1.68 -17.44 5.64
C ASP A 25 -2.17 -17.91 4.27
N VAL A 26 -2.42 -16.98 3.33
CA VAL A 26 -2.82 -17.32 1.97
C VAL A 26 -1.69 -18.02 1.20
N ALA A 27 -0.44 -17.54 1.34
CA ALA A 27 0.71 -18.21 0.72
C ALA A 27 0.87 -19.66 1.20
N LYS A 28 0.64 -19.89 2.50
CA LYS A 28 0.66 -21.24 3.08
C LYS A 28 -0.45 -22.13 2.51
N ALA A 29 -1.66 -21.57 2.34
CA ALA A 29 -2.79 -22.30 1.76
C ALA A 29 -2.59 -22.62 0.27
N LEU A 30 -1.90 -21.76 -0.48
CA LEU A 30 -1.63 -21.93 -1.91
C LEU A 30 -0.40 -22.81 -2.21
N LYS A 31 0.31 -23.26 -1.19
CA LYS A 31 1.52 -24.06 -1.38
C LYS A 31 1.23 -25.32 -2.20
N GLY A 32 1.98 -25.52 -3.28
CA GLY A 32 1.84 -26.67 -4.18
C GLY A 32 0.72 -26.56 -5.23
N THR A 33 -0.07 -25.48 -5.22
CA THR A 33 -1.14 -25.28 -6.21
C THR A 33 -0.68 -24.66 -7.53
N GLY A 34 0.50 -24.00 -7.54
CA GLY A 34 0.99 -23.22 -8.67
C GLY A 34 0.30 -21.86 -8.87
N VAL A 35 -0.62 -21.47 -7.98
CA VAL A 35 -1.34 -20.19 -8.05
C VAL A 35 -0.49 -19.09 -7.42
N PRO A 36 -0.11 -18.02 -8.16
CA PRO A 36 0.67 -16.92 -7.62
C PRO A 36 -0.21 -16.01 -6.75
N LEU A 37 0.40 -15.44 -5.70
CA LEU A 37 -0.24 -14.52 -4.77
C LEU A 37 0.15 -13.06 -5.07
N ILE A 38 -0.83 -12.18 -5.14
CA ILE A 38 -0.65 -10.72 -5.20
C ILE A 38 -0.91 -10.14 -3.81
N ALA A 39 0.09 -9.48 -3.22
CA ALA A 39 -0.08 -8.76 -1.96
C ALA A 39 -0.60 -7.34 -2.24
N ASP A 40 -1.90 -7.11 -1.97
CA ASP A 40 -2.60 -5.87 -2.32
C ASP A 40 -2.75 -4.93 -1.12
N GLY A 41 -2.08 -3.79 -1.19
CA GLY A 41 -2.24 -2.68 -0.28
C GLY A 41 -1.42 -2.75 1.01
N GLY A 42 -1.45 -1.64 1.76
CA GLY A 42 -0.75 -1.51 3.04
C GLY A 42 0.76 -1.23 2.93
N LEU A 43 1.27 -1.02 1.74
CA LEU A 43 2.68 -0.77 1.46
C LEU A 43 2.97 0.74 1.55
N ARG A 44 3.91 1.12 2.40
CA ARG A 44 4.31 2.52 2.63
C ARG A 44 5.74 2.80 2.20
N TYR A 45 6.61 1.80 2.27
CA TYR A 45 8.04 1.87 2.00
C TYR A 45 8.46 0.74 1.05
N SER A 46 9.61 0.89 0.41
CA SER A 46 10.22 -0.20 -0.37
C SER A 46 10.47 -1.47 0.48
N GLY A 47 10.84 -1.31 1.74
CA GLY A 47 10.99 -2.43 2.68
C GLY A 47 9.69 -3.21 2.93
N ASP A 48 8.53 -2.57 2.81
CA ASP A 48 7.24 -3.28 2.91
C ASP A 48 7.00 -4.19 1.71
N VAL A 49 7.49 -3.79 0.51
CA VAL A 49 7.48 -4.64 -0.69
C VAL A 49 8.33 -5.90 -0.45
N VAL A 50 9.54 -5.74 0.10
CA VAL A 50 10.42 -6.87 0.47
C VAL A 50 9.70 -7.82 1.42
N LYS A 51 9.08 -7.29 2.49
CA LYS A 51 8.36 -8.11 3.49
C LYS A 51 7.17 -8.84 2.87
N ALA A 52 6.38 -8.19 2.02
CA ALA A 52 5.23 -8.79 1.36
C ALA A 52 5.65 -9.96 0.44
N LEU A 53 6.72 -9.78 -0.32
CA LEU A 53 7.27 -10.84 -1.17
C LEU A 53 7.89 -11.95 -0.33
N ALA A 54 8.67 -11.62 0.70
CA ALA A 54 9.25 -12.63 1.61
C ALA A 54 8.17 -13.46 2.33
N ALA A 55 6.99 -12.90 2.60
CA ALA A 55 5.87 -13.62 3.19
C ALA A 55 5.15 -14.59 2.23
N GLY A 56 5.56 -14.66 0.97
CA GLY A 56 5.04 -15.56 -0.04
C GLY A 56 4.31 -14.87 -1.20
N GLY A 57 4.31 -13.53 -1.27
CA GLY A 57 3.84 -12.80 -2.44
C GLY A 57 4.73 -13.02 -3.65
N TYR A 58 4.16 -13.06 -4.83
CA TYR A 58 4.89 -13.07 -6.12
C TYR A 58 4.91 -11.69 -6.75
N SER A 59 3.93 -10.87 -6.45
CA SER A 59 3.84 -9.48 -6.84
C SER A 59 3.09 -8.67 -5.78
N VAL A 60 3.14 -7.35 -5.91
CA VAL A 60 2.43 -6.42 -5.03
C VAL A 60 1.52 -5.52 -5.83
N MET A 61 0.40 -5.11 -5.25
CA MET A 61 -0.44 -4.04 -5.77
C MET A 61 -0.25 -2.81 -4.88
N ILE A 62 0.10 -1.70 -5.51
CA ILE A 62 0.37 -0.43 -4.84
C ILE A 62 -0.61 0.64 -5.30
N GLY A 63 -1.01 1.50 -4.39
CA GLY A 63 -1.91 2.63 -4.66
C GLY A 63 -1.27 3.95 -4.23
N SER A 64 -1.24 4.23 -2.94
CA SER A 64 -0.73 5.50 -2.40
C SER A 64 0.72 5.79 -2.75
N LEU A 65 1.57 4.78 -2.91
CA LEU A 65 2.96 4.95 -3.30
C LEU A 65 3.11 5.64 -4.66
N VAL A 66 2.19 5.42 -5.58
CA VAL A 66 2.20 6.00 -6.93
C VAL A 66 1.12 7.07 -7.16
N ALA A 67 0.24 7.30 -6.19
CA ALA A 67 -0.87 8.26 -6.33
C ALA A 67 -0.40 9.71 -6.55
N GLY A 68 0.82 10.06 -6.08
CA GLY A 68 1.43 11.37 -6.24
C GLY A 68 2.24 11.54 -7.52
N THR A 69 2.33 10.55 -8.39
CA THR A 69 3.11 10.63 -9.63
C THR A 69 2.41 11.47 -10.70
N GLU A 70 3.18 11.93 -11.66
CA GLU A 70 2.65 12.74 -12.76
C GLU A 70 1.60 11.99 -13.57
N GLU A 71 1.83 10.70 -13.82
CA GLU A 71 0.97 9.81 -14.60
C GLU A 71 -0.29 9.37 -13.86
N SER A 72 -0.37 9.58 -12.53
CA SER A 72 -1.58 9.29 -11.77
C SER A 72 -2.76 10.13 -12.27
N PRO A 73 -3.99 9.57 -12.36
CA PRO A 73 -5.15 10.26 -12.91
C PRO A 73 -5.69 11.40 -12.05
N GLY A 74 -5.25 11.54 -10.80
CA GLY A 74 -5.69 12.61 -9.91
C GLY A 74 -5.28 14.00 -10.42
N ASP A 75 -6.13 15.00 -10.17
CA ASP A 75 -5.86 16.39 -10.53
C ASP A 75 -4.66 16.94 -9.75
N THR A 76 -3.88 17.79 -10.42
CA THR A 76 -2.81 18.53 -9.76
C THR A 76 -3.39 19.70 -8.97
N ILE A 77 -3.02 19.79 -7.70
CA ILE A 77 -3.50 20.81 -6.75
C ILE A 77 -2.29 21.59 -6.22
N ILE A 78 -2.36 22.92 -6.24
CA ILE A 78 -1.40 23.77 -5.52
C ILE A 78 -2.01 24.15 -4.19
N PHE A 79 -1.32 23.82 -3.11
CA PHE A 79 -1.76 24.15 -1.75
C PHE A 79 -0.57 24.58 -0.90
N ASN A 80 -0.66 25.77 -0.29
CA ASN A 80 0.42 26.37 0.48
C ASN A 80 1.76 26.38 -0.28
N GLY A 81 1.74 26.75 -1.57
CA GLY A 81 2.94 26.80 -2.41
C GLY A 81 3.54 25.45 -2.80
N ARG A 82 2.89 24.34 -2.49
CA ARG A 82 3.35 22.98 -2.80
C ARG A 82 2.40 22.27 -3.76
N LYS A 83 2.97 21.43 -4.62
CA LYS A 83 2.23 20.61 -5.60
C LYS A 83 1.75 19.31 -4.95
N PHE A 84 0.48 18.99 -5.13
CA PHE A 84 -0.19 17.76 -4.70
C PHE A 84 -0.95 17.14 -5.85
N LYS A 85 -1.35 15.89 -5.68
CA LYS A 85 -2.33 15.20 -6.54
C LYS A 85 -3.55 14.85 -5.72
N SER A 86 -4.75 14.99 -6.30
CA SER A 86 -5.98 14.46 -5.69
C SER A 86 -5.92 12.93 -5.66
N TYR A 87 -6.41 12.34 -4.58
CA TYR A 87 -6.42 10.90 -4.39
C TYR A 87 -7.68 10.49 -3.63
N ARG A 88 -8.45 9.54 -4.17
CA ARG A 88 -9.68 9.09 -3.53
C ARG A 88 -9.74 7.56 -3.47
N GLY A 89 -10.31 7.05 -2.37
CA GLY A 89 -10.62 5.64 -2.21
C GLY A 89 -11.80 5.22 -3.08
N MET A 90 -11.80 3.98 -3.53
CA MET A 90 -12.93 3.42 -4.29
C MET A 90 -14.23 3.41 -3.48
N GLY A 91 -14.14 3.37 -2.14
CA GLY A 91 -15.26 3.45 -1.22
C GLY A 91 -15.57 4.87 -0.72
N SER A 92 -14.95 5.92 -1.28
CA SER A 92 -15.31 7.31 -0.97
C SER A 92 -16.65 7.67 -1.60
N LEU A 93 -17.34 8.70 -1.07
CA LEU A 93 -18.60 9.16 -1.64
C LEU A 93 -18.43 9.55 -3.10
N GLU A 94 -17.37 10.29 -3.42
CA GLU A 94 -17.07 10.76 -4.77
C GLU A 94 -16.86 9.61 -5.77
N ALA A 95 -16.24 8.50 -5.33
CA ALA A 95 -16.06 7.32 -6.15
C ALA A 95 -17.38 6.54 -6.31
N MET A 96 -18.17 6.45 -5.25
CA MET A 96 -19.46 5.76 -5.27
C MET A 96 -20.48 6.47 -6.19
N GLU A 97 -20.49 7.78 -6.20
CA GLU A 97 -21.31 8.59 -7.14
C GLU A 97 -20.92 8.33 -8.60
N ASN A 98 -19.64 8.04 -8.85
CA ASN A 98 -19.10 7.76 -10.17
C ASN A 98 -19.05 6.26 -10.54
N GLY A 99 -19.82 5.39 -9.85
CA GLY A 99 -20.05 4.01 -10.26
C GLY A 99 -19.45 2.90 -9.42
N SER A 100 -18.66 3.20 -8.35
CA SER A 100 -18.02 2.15 -7.54
C SER A 100 -18.90 1.57 -6.41
N LYS A 101 -20.14 2.02 -6.26
CA LYS A 101 -21.05 1.62 -5.19
C LYS A 101 -21.45 0.14 -5.21
N ASP A 102 -21.39 -0.51 -6.37
CA ASP A 102 -21.64 -1.95 -6.54
C ASP A 102 -20.65 -2.81 -5.74
N ARG A 103 -19.39 -2.39 -5.68
CA ARG A 103 -18.33 -3.07 -4.92
C ARG A 103 -18.56 -3.08 -3.41
N TYR A 104 -19.44 -2.21 -2.93
CA TYR A 104 -19.79 -2.04 -1.51
C TYR A 104 -21.24 -2.47 -1.21
N PHE A 105 -21.86 -3.26 -2.12
CA PHE A 105 -23.22 -3.78 -2.00
C PHE A 105 -24.28 -2.69 -1.87
N GLN A 106 -24.04 -1.53 -2.45
CA GLN A 106 -24.91 -0.34 -2.37
C GLN A 106 -25.46 0.11 -3.74
N SER A 107 -25.40 -0.75 -4.75
CA SER A 107 -25.87 -0.46 -6.12
C SER A 107 -27.34 -0.03 -6.22
N GLY A 108 -28.21 -0.54 -5.33
CA GLY A 108 -29.61 -0.16 -5.25
C GLY A 108 -29.90 1.20 -4.59
N THR A 109 -28.88 1.88 -4.06
CA THR A 109 -29.04 3.14 -3.34
C THR A 109 -28.78 4.32 -4.27
N ASN A 110 -29.84 5.09 -4.61
CA ASN A 110 -29.74 6.28 -5.46
C ASN A 110 -29.62 7.59 -4.67
N ASP A 111 -29.93 7.58 -3.38
CA ASP A 111 -29.79 8.74 -2.50
C ASP A 111 -28.38 8.75 -1.89
N VAL A 112 -27.55 9.72 -2.27
CA VAL A 112 -26.17 9.89 -1.78
C VAL A 112 -26.10 9.95 -0.26
N LYS A 113 -27.11 10.54 0.38
CA LYS A 113 -27.18 10.65 1.86
C LYS A 113 -27.37 9.33 2.57
N LYS A 114 -27.75 8.28 1.85
CA LYS A 114 -27.92 6.91 2.36
C LYS A 114 -26.74 6.01 2.08
N LEU A 115 -25.73 6.48 1.34
CA LEU A 115 -24.50 5.74 1.10
C LEU A 115 -23.65 5.71 2.40
N VAL A 116 -23.06 4.55 2.67
CA VAL A 116 -22.11 4.37 3.77
C VAL A 116 -20.71 4.24 3.18
N PRO A 117 -19.89 5.31 3.22
CA PRO A 117 -18.56 5.27 2.63
C PRO A 117 -17.61 4.40 3.45
N GLU A 118 -16.77 3.64 2.74
CA GLU A 118 -15.67 2.85 3.28
C GLU A 118 -14.30 3.36 2.78
N GLY A 119 -14.22 4.61 2.40
CA GLY A 119 -13.03 5.28 1.92
C GLY A 119 -13.14 6.79 2.03
N ILE A 120 -12.01 7.47 1.89
CA ILE A 120 -11.91 8.92 1.95
C ILE A 120 -11.37 9.51 0.65
N ALA A 121 -11.66 10.78 0.41
CA ALA A 121 -10.95 11.63 -0.54
C ALA A 121 -9.84 12.41 0.18
N ALA A 122 -8.69 12.53 -0.45
CA ALA A 122 -7.51 13.14 0.11
C ALA A 122 -6.65 13.79 -0.99
N ARG A 123 -5.57 14.41 -0.60
CA ARG A 123 -4.48 14.81 -1.49
C ARG A 123 -3.16 14.21 -1.01
N VAL A 124 -2.30 13.86 -1.95
CA VAL A 124 -0.96 13.34 -1.67
C VAL A 124 0.10 14.26 -2.27
N PRO A 125 1.27 14.41 -1.64
CA PRO A 125 2.36 15.19 -2.22
C PRO A 125 2.72 14.68 -3.61
N TYR A 126 3.00 15.59 -4.53
CA TYR A 126 3.57 15.26 -5.84
C TYR A 126 4.95 14.62 -5.66
N LYS A 127 5.21 13.53 -6.38
CA LYS A 127 6.41 12.69 -6.22
C LYS A 127 7.27 12.58 -7.48
N GLY A 128 7.01 13.36 -8.52
CA GLY A 128 7.72 13.23 -9.80
C GLY A 128 7.08 12.17 -10.69
N THR A 129 7.90 11.54 -11.54
CA THR A 129 7.45 10.53 -12.50
C THR A 129 7.24 9.16 -11.86
N LEU A 130 6.37 8.35 -12.46
CA LEU A 130 6.19 6.94 -12.07
C LEU A 130 7.52 6.17 -12.17
N TYR A 131 8.30 6.45 -13.21
CA TYR A 131 9.60 5.81 -13.40
C TYR A 131 10.53 6.00 -12.20
N GLU A 132 10.66 7.23 -11.70
CA GLU A 132 11.50 7.55 -10.54
C GLU A 132 11.04 6.80 -9.29
N VAL A 133 9.72 6.77 -9.04
CA VAL A 133 9.16 6.05 -7.88
C VAL A 133 9.41 4.55 -7.99
N ILE A 134 9.15 3.93 -9.14
CA ILE A 134 9.37 2.50 -9.36
C ILE A 134 10.86 2.16 -9.26
N TYR A 135 11.74 3.02 -9.78
CA TYR A 135 13.19 2.84 -9.67
C TYR A 135 13.63 2.75 -8.20
N GLN A 136 13.14 3.64 -7.33
CA GLN A 136 13.43 3.61 -5.89
C GLN A 136 12.87 2.35 -5.21
N LEU A 137 11.63 1.98 -5.51
CA LEU A 137 11.01 0.77 -4.94
C LEU A 137 11.76 -0.50 -5.34
N THR A 138 12.15 -0.63 -6.60
CA THR A 138 12.93 -1.78 -7.08
C THR A 138 14.35 -1.78 -6.55
N GLY A 139 14.94 -0.60 -6.34
CA GLY A 139 16.24 -0.47 -5.66
C GLY A 139 16.20 -1.00 -4.23
N GLY A 140 15.18 -0.62 -3.46
CA GLY A 140 14.95 -1.15 -2.11
C GLY A 140 14.69 -2.65 -2.09
N LEU A 141 13.93 -3.18 -3.05
CA LEU A 141 13.72 -4.62 -3.20
C LEU A 141 15.05 -5.36 -3.45
N ARG A 142 15.86 -4.87 -4.38
CA ARG A 142 17.18 -5.45 -4.69
C ARG A 142 18.10 -5.45 -3.45
N ALA A 143 18.10 -4.36 -2.69
CA ALA A 143 18.86 -4.27 -1.45
C ALA A 143 18.39 -5.33 -0.44
N GLY A 144 17.08 -5.46 -0.21
CA GLY A 144 16.50 -6.46 0.67
C GLY A 144 16.81 -7.89 0.25
N MET A 145 16.71 -8.19 -1.05
CA MET A 145 17.11 -9.49 -1.60
C MET A 145 18.60 -9.78 -1.38
N GLY A 146 19.46 -8.77 -1.57
CA GLY A 146 20.90 -8.88 -1.31
C GLY A 146 21.21 -9.22 0.14
N TYR A 147 20.60 -8.51 1.09
CA TYR A 147 20.76 -8.80 2.53
C TYR A 147 20.27 -10.19 2.93
N CYS A 148 19.22 -10.70 2.27
CA CYS A 148 18.69 -12.05 2.51
C CYS A 148 19.42 -13.16 1.72
N GLY A 149 20.38 -12.83 0.85
CA GLY A 149 21.04 -13.79 -0.03
C GLY A 149 20.09 -14.42 -1.07
N ALA A 150 19.00 -13.72 -1.41
CA ALA A 150 17.96 -14.22 -2.31
C ALA A 150 18.25 -13.81 -3.77
N ALA A 151 18.55 -14.80 -4.63
CA ALA A 151 18.85 -14.56 -6.04
C ALA A 151 17.61 -14.23 -6.88
N ASN A 152 16.43 -14.59 -6.41
CA ASN A 152 15.13 -14.34 -7.05
C ASN A 152 14.01 -14.26 -5.99
N ILE A 153 12.77 -13.95 -6.43
CA ILE A 153 11.62 -13.82 -5.53
C ILE A 153 11.30 -15.14 -4.81
N GLU A 154 11.43 -16.28 -5.47
CA GLU A 154 11.18 -17.58 -4.86
C GLU A 154 12.16 -17.85 -3.70
N LYS A 155 13.43 -17.47 -3.87
CA LYS A 155 14.45 -17.59 -2.81
C LYS A 155 14.21 -16.61 -1.67
N LEU A 156 13.58 -15.47 -1.95
CA LEU A 156 13.18 -14.53 -0.90
C LEU A 156 12.11 -15.12 0.04
N HIS A 157 11.31 -16.08 -0.42
CA HIS A 157 10.35 -16.81 0.44
C HIS A 157 11.02 -17.62 1.56
N ASP A 158 12.33 -17.90 1.48
CA ASP A 158 13.10 -18.57 2.51
C ASP A 158 13.51 -17.63 3.66
N ALA A 159 13.32 -16.32 3.52
CA ALA A 159 13.67 -15.31 4.51
C ALA A 159 12.90 -15.48 5.81
N LYS A 160 13.55 -15.16 6.93
CA LYS A 160 12.97 -15.26 8.27
C LYS A 160 12.41 -13.93 8.74
N PHE A 161 11.36 -14.00 9.56
CA PHE A 161 10.78 -12.83 10.21
C PHE A 161 11.03 -12.85 11.71
N THR A 162 11.29 -11.68 12.26
CA THR A 162 11.29 -11.45 13.71
C THR A 162 10.12 -10.52 14.04
N ARG A 163 9.32 -10.91 15.04
CA ARG A 163 8.29 -10.02 15.58
C ARG A 163 8.95 -8.91 16.38
N ILE A 164 8.57 -7.67 16.10
CA ILE A 164 9.02 -6.49 16.83
C ILE A 164 7.85 -5.80 17.51
N THR A 165 8.14 -4.98 18.51
CA THR A 165 7.21 -4.07 19.19
C THR A 165 7.25 -2.69 18.58
N ASN A 166 6.42 -1.76 19.09
CA ASN A 166 6.52 -0.34 18.70
C ASN A 166 7.90 0.26 19.01
N ALA A 167 8.56 -0.19 20.08
CA ALA A 167 9.92 0.23 20.38
C ALA A 167 10.91 -0.21 19.28
N GLY A 168 10.79 -1.45 18.80
CA GLY A 168 11.58 -1.94 17.66
C GLY A 168 11.27 -1.23 16.35
N VAL A 169 10.03 -0.75 16.16
CA VAL A 169 9.68 0.11 15.00
C VAL A 169 10.41 1.45 15.09
N LEU A 170 10.44 2.09 16.27
CA LEU A 170 11.18 3.34 16.49
C LEU A 170 12.68 3.17 16.26
N GLU A 171 13.26 2.09 16.79
CA GLU A 171 14.67 1.75 16.59
C GLU A 171 15.03 1.56 15.10
N SER A 172 14.12 0.99 14.32
CA SER A 172 14.34 0.71 12.89
C SER A 172 14.16 1.93 11.98
N HIS A 173 13.78 3.08 12.51
CA HIS A 173 13.66 4.35 11.78
C HIS A 173 14.72 5.34 12.26
N PRO A 174 15.07 6.37 11.47
CA PRO A 174 15.94 7.44 11.94
C PRO A 174 15.37 8.03 13.23
N HIS A 175 16.19 8.10 14.28
CA HIS A 175 15.83 8.63 15.59
C HIS A 175 16.97 9.47 16.18
N ASP A 176 16.67 10.32 17.17
CA ASP A 176 17.62 11.20 17.87
C ASP A 176 18.39 12.16 16.94
N VAL A 177 17.81 12.50 15.77
CA VAL A 177 18.42 13.40 14.79
C VAL A 177 17.37 14.38 14.23
N ALA A 178 17.82 15.56 13.83
CA ALA A 178 17.01 16.47 13.01
C ALA A 178 17.19 16.10 11.53
N ILE A 179 16.14 15.61 10.89
CA ILE A 179 16.19 15.22 9.48
C ILE A 179 16.26 16.47 8.62
N THR A 180 17.34 16.62 7.83
CA THR A 180 17.54 17.75 6.91
C THR A 180 17.17 17.40 5.47
N SER A 181 17.18 16.12 5.12
CA SER A 181 16.80 15.63 3.80
C SER A 181 16.16 14.26 3.94
N VAL A 182 15.03 14.04 3.28
CA VAL A 182 14.31 12.77 3.29
C VAL A 182 14.58 12.05 1.96
N ALA A 183 15.04 10.80 2.05
CA ALA A 183 15.15 9.94 0.88
C ALA A 183 13.74 9.45 0.44
N PRO A 184 13.50 9.23 -0.85
CA PRO A 184 12.23 8.70 -1.37
C PRO A 184 12.17 7.17 -1.20
N TYR A 185 11.96 6.69 0.02
CA TYR A 185 11.86 5.26 0.31
C TYR A 185 10.44 4.79 0.56
#